data_7f46e0cc03648640c7d9d1fc164bf6e1
#
_entry.id   7f46e0cc03648640c7d9d1fc164bf6e1
#
_cell.length_a   1.000
_cell.length_b   1.000
_cell.length_c   1.000
_cell.angle_alpha   90.00
_cell.angle_beta   90.00
_cell.angle_gamma   90.00
#
_symmetry.space_group_name_H-M   'P 1'
#
loop_
_entity.id
_entity.type
_entity.pdbx_description
1 polymer ?
#
loop_
_entity_poly.entity_id
_entity_poly.type
_entity_poly.pdbx_seq_one_letter_code
_entity_poly.pdbx_strand_id
1 'polypeptide(L)'
;MWHTLHLDYGMQAPRRKVEIILRQVDPEGTFLRRAHALRRRVYTNPGPNFAWHVDGYDKLKPYGFPIHGAVDGFSRRVMWLKICPSNNDPCQVASLFYDCVKSNRGCPSVLRTDCGTENGTMAAMQCYFRGSGNDNQAGLNAHRYGSSPANQRIERWWSFYRHDRSTWWINFFKDLVERSIVDTASELSMTCLWFCFKDILQADLDHVRDHWNTHYIRKSRHDTIPGRPDELFYLPENGGFEDFKCPVTEQLPDDMAVYCGSVEDENIFLEYVNYVLENLNLHHPTNWREALALFQRLMQVAQ
;
A
#
# COMPACT_ATOMS: atom_id res chain seq x y z
N MET A 1 -22.95 -17.69 -19.38
CA MET A 1 -24.36 -17.92 -19.74
C MET A 1 -25.21 -16.66 -19.69
N TRP A 2 -25.41 -15.95 -18.54
CA TRP A 2 -26.26 -14.74 -18.51
C TRP A 2 -25.75 -13.64 -19.46
N HIS A 3 -24.45 -13.36 -19.47
CA HIS A 3 -23.84 -12.42 -20.44
C HIS A 3 -24.02 -12.88 -21.88
N THR A 4 -23.82 -14.17 -22.15
CA THR A 4 -24.04 -14.78 -23.48
C THR A 4 -25.46 -14.58 -23.95
N LEU A 5 -26.45 -14.89 -23.08
CA LEU A 5 -27.87 -14.70 -23.41
C LEU A 5 -28.21 -13.25 -23.72
N HIS A 6 -27.59 -12.31 -22.96
CA HIS A 6 -27.85 -10.89 -23.15
C HIS A 6 -27.12 -10.31 -24.36
N LEU A 7 -25.82 -10.61 -24.54
CA LEU A 7 -24.98 -10.02 -25.57
C LEU A 7 -25.14 -10.72 -26.94
N ASP A 8 -25.18 -12.06 -26.95
CA ASP A 8 -25.17 -12.82 -28.18
C ASP A 8 -26.59 -13.09 -28.72
N TYR A 9 -27.58 -13.19 -27.82
CA TYR A 9 -28.97 -13.52 -28.18
C TYR A 9 -29.96 -12.39 -27.86
N GLY A 10 -29.53 -11.24 -27.35
CA GLY A 10 -30.42 -10.09 -27.06
C GLY A 10 -31.48 -10.33 -25.99
N MET A 11 -31.40 -11.44 -25.25
CA MET A 11 -32.44 -11.85 -24.30
C MET A 11 -32.45 -11.03 -23.04
N GLN A 12 -33.54 -10.37 -22.74
CA GLN A 12 -33.75 -9.58 -21.51
C GLN A 12 -34.27 -10.50 -20.39
N ALA A 13 -33.39 -11.09 -19.61
CA ALA A 13 -33.77 -11.94 -18.46
C ALA A 13 -32.98 -11.55 -17.21
N PRO A 14 -33.65 -11.47 -16.02
CA PRO A 14 -32.96 -11.25 -14.76
C PRO A 14 -31.95 -12.37 -14.48
N ARG A 15 -30.73 -12.01 -14.06
CA ARG A 15 -29.64 -12.97 -13.77
C ARG A 15 -30.08 -14.10 -12.83
N ARG A 16 -30.87 -13.79 -11.80
CA ARG A 16 -31.41 -14.78 -10.85
C ARG A 16 -32.29 -15.82 -11.52
N LYS A 17 -33.10 -15.42 -12.52
CA LYS A 17 -33.97 -16.33 -13.26
C LYS A 17 -33.15 -17.30 -14.13
N VAL A 18 -32.09 -16.79 -14.79
CA VAL A 18 -31.15 -17.61 -15.56
C VAL A 18 -30.44 -18.61 -14.64
N GLU A 19 -30.01 -18.21 -13.44
CA GLU A 19 -29.38 -19.10 -12.46
C GLU A 19 -30.31 -20.21 -11.97
N ILE A 20 -31.59 -19.93 -11.77
CA ILE A 20 -32.60 -20.94 -11.38
C ILE A 20 -32.82 -21.95 -12.51
N ILE A 21 -33.00 -21.48 -13.76
CA ILE A 21 -33.21 -22.33 -14.91
C ILE A 21 -31.98 -23.22 -15.15
N LEU A 22 -30.77 -22.66 -15.06
CA LEU A 22 -29.52 -23.44 -15.22
C LEU A 22 -29.40 -24.58 -14.20
N ARG A 23 -29.88 -24.39 -12.97
CA ARG A 23 -29.89 -25.45 -11.95
C ARG A 23 -30.87 -26.59 -12.31
N GLN A 24 -31.94 -26.29 -13.05
CA GLN A 24 -32.92 -27.26 -13.48
C GLN A 24 -32.48 -28.00 -14.76
N VAL A 25 -31.89 -27.25 -15.70
CA VAL A 25 -31.52 -27.79 -17.02
C VAL A 25 -30.17 -28.52 -17.00
N ASP A 26 -29.21 -28.00 -16.20
CA ASP A 26 -27.85 -28.55 -16.06
C ASP A 26 -27.43 -28.57 -14.58
N PRO A 27 -28.01 -29.47 -13.77
CA PRO A 27 -27.70 -29.58 -12.34
C PRO A 27 -26.25 -30.01 -12.11
N GLU A 28 -25.74 -30.96 -12.93
CA GLU A 28 -24.38 -31.47 -12.80
C GLU A 28 -23.34 -30.41 -13.14
N GLY A 29 -23.42 -29.72 -14.26
CA GLY A 29 -22.53 -28.62 -14.63
C GLY A 29 -22.63 -27.46 -13.68
N THR A 30 -23.83 -27.20 -13.11
CA THR A 30 -23.99 -26.19 -12.06
C THR A 30 -23.29 -26.60 -10.76
N PHE A 31 -23.34 -27.88 -10.40
CA PHE A 31 -22.62 -28.44 -9.24
C PHE A 31 -21.10 -28.36 -9.46
N LEU A 32 -20.60 -28.80 -10.61
CA LEU A 32 -19.18 -28.74 -10.96
C LEU A 32 -18.63 -27.29 -10.92
N ARG A 33 -19.35 -26.34 -11.50
CA ARG A 33 -18.97 -24.92 -11.45
C ARG A 33 -18.95 -24.36 -10.02
N ARG A 34 -19.81 -24.86 -9.13
CA ARG A 34 -19.81 -24.51 -7.70
C ARG A 34 -18.71 -25.20 -6.92
N ALA A 35 -18.39 -26.45 -7.26
CA ALA A 35 -17.30 -27.20 -6.65
C ALA A 35 -15.92 -26.56 -6.95
N HIS A 36 -15.79 -25.93 -8.13
CA HIS A 36 -14.62 -25.12 -8.48
C HIS A 36 -14.67 -23.67 -7.95
N ALA A 37 -15.74 -23.26 -7.23
CA ALA A 37 -15.75 -21.98 -6.57
C ALA A 37 -14.65 -21.92 -5.51
N LEU A 38 -13.75 -20.95 -5.64
CA LEU A 38 -12.65 -20.74 -4.71
C LEU A 38 -13.19 -20.70 -3.27
N ARG A 39 -12.85 -21.69 -2.47
CA ARG A 39 -13.10 -21.63 -1.02
C ARG A 39 -12.19 -20.56 -0.46
N ARG A 40 -12.76 -19.43 -0.08
CA ARG A 40 -12.02 -18.36 0.59
C ARG A 40 -11.51 -18.92 1.90
N ARG A 41 -10.20 -18.91 2.08
CA ARG A 41 -9.59 -19.24 3.37
C ARG A 41 -9.99 -18.15 4.36
N VAL A 42 -10.46 -18.56 5.53
CA VAL A 42 -10.69 -17.62 6.64
C VAL A 42 -9.30 -17.19 7.13
N TYR A 43 -9.00 -15.91 7.01
CA TYR A 43 -7.78 -15.35 7.57
C TYR A 43 -8.05 -15.00 9.03
N THR A 44 -7.36 -15.68 9.93
CA THR A 44 -7.42 -15.41 11.36
C THR A 44 -6.11 -14.81 11.83
N ASN A 45 -6.19 -13.82 12.69
CA ASN A 45 -5.07 -13.20 13.38
C ASN A 45 -5.49 -13.02 14.85
N PRO A 46 -4.67 -13.43 15.83
CA PRO A 46 -5.10 -13.46 17.24
C PRO A 46 -5.27 -12.07 17.85
N GLY A 47 -4.48 -11.08 17.39
CA GLY A 47 -4.53 -9.71 17.89
C GLY A 47 -3.67 -8.76 17.07
N PRO A 48 -3.68 -7.45 17.39
CA PRO A 48 -2.81 -6.48 16.73
C PRO A 48 -1.34 -6.81 16.92
N ASN A 49 -0.51 -6.35 15.99
CA ASN A 49 0.92 -6.60 15.96
C ASN A 49 1.34 -8.10 15.90
N PHE A 50 0.39 -9.03 15.75
CA PHE A 50 0.78 -10.41 15.49
C PHE A 50 1.40 -10.55 14.10
N ALA A 51 0.80 -9.96 13.06
CA ALA A 51 1.39 -9.98 11.72
C ALA A 51 1.14 -8.65 11.00
N TRP A 52 2.20 -8.04 10.48
CA TRP A 52 2.07 -6.93 9.53
C TRP A 52 2.23 -7.46 8.11
N HIS A 53 1.38 -6.99 7.21
CA HIS A 53 1.40 -7.29 5.79
C HIS A 53 1.96 -6.10 5.03
N VAL A 54 3.02 -6.33 4.30
CA VAL A 54 3.80 -5.29 3.61
C VAL A 54 3.82 -5.58 2.12
N ASP A 55 3.67 -4.53 1.32
CA ASP A 55 3.65 -4.65 -0.14
C ASP A 55 3.86 -3.30 -0.83
N GLY A 56 4.33 -3.32 -2.07
CA GLY A 56 4.41 -2.18 -2.96
C GLY A 56 3.15 -1.99 -3.81
N TYR A 57 2.88 -0.75 -4.22
CA TYR A 57 1.79 -0.42 -5.14
C TYR A 57 2.34 0.30 -6.36
N ASP A 58 2.39 -0.41 -7.49
CA ASP A 58 3.08 0.02 -8.71
C ASP A 58 2.21 0.75 -9.73
N LYS A 59 0.92 1.03 -9.43
CA LYS A 59 0.03 1.61 -10.43
C LYS A 59 0.34 3.07 -10.79
N LEU A 60 1.05 3.77 -9.92
CA LEU A 60 1.57 5.13 -10.17
C LEU A 60 3.06 5.15 -10.50
N LYS A 61 3.75 4.00 -10.43
CA LYS A 61 5.17 3.85 -10.76
C LYS A 61 5.54 4.27 -12.19
N PRO A 62 4.70 4.04 -13.24
CA PRO A 62 4.98 4.54 -14.59
C PRO A 62 5.10 6.07 -14.67
N TYR A 63 4.56 6.78 -13.68
CA TYR A 63 4.64 8.24 -13.58
C TYR A 63 5.65 8.70 -12.52
N GLY A 64 6.50 7.80 -12.02
CA GLY A 64 7.55 8.10 -11.05
C GLY A 64 7.10 8.09 -9.57
N PHE A 65 5.88 7.63 -9.26
CA PHE A 65 5.34 7.63 -7.89
C PHE A 65 5.01 6.22 -7.39
N PRO A 66 6.01 5.34 -7.22
CA PRO A 66 5.76 4.07 -6.55
C PRO A 66 5.38 4.32 -5.08
N ILE A 67 4.45 3.51 -4.57
CA ILE A 67 3.98 3.61 -3.19
C ILE A 67 4.37 2.32 -2.47
N HIS A 68 4.70 2.44 -1.20
CA HIS A 68 4.96 1.33 -0.32
C HIS A 68 4.11 1.44 0.95
N GLY A 69 3.58 0.32 1.43
CA GLY A 69 2.67 0.35 2.58
C GLY A 69 2.69 -0.92 3.42
N ALA A 70 2.15 -0.79 4.62
CA ALA A 70 1.92 -1.91 5.52
C ALA A 70 0.58 -1.79 6.24
N VAL A 71 -0.02 -2.95 6.49
CA VAL A 71 -1.30 -3.08 7.18
C VAL A 71 -1.17 -4.12 8.29
N ASP A 72 -1.65 -3.77 9.49
CA ASP A 72 -1.78 -4.74 10.56
C ASP A 72 -2.85 -5.80 10.22
N GLY A 73 -2.49 -7.05 10.40
CA GLY A 73 -3.31 -8.18 9.96
C GLY A 73 -4.61 -8.36 10.74
N PHE A 74 -4.66 -7.92 11.98
CA PHE A 74 -5.83 -8.03 12.86
C PHE A 74 -6.75 -6.81 12.73
N SER A 75 -6.24 -5.64 13.12
CA SER A 75 -6.99 -4.38 13.16
C SER A 75 -7.28 -3.81 11.77
N ARG A 76 -6.47 -4.18 10.76
CA ARG A 76 -6.47 -3.61 9.41
C ARG A 76 -5.98 -2.16 9.37
N ARG A 77 -5.36 -1.71 10.46
CA ARG A 77 -4.73 -0.40 10.55
C ARG A 77 -3.61 -0.30 9.53
N VAL A 78 -3.58 0.78 8.78
CA VAL A 78 -2.45 1.13 7.92
C VAL A 78 -1.34 1.67 8.80
N MET A 79 -0.21 0.95 8.82
CA MET A 79 0.94 1.27 9.65
C MET A 79 1.77 2.39 9.01
N TRP A 80 2.05 2.26 7.74
CA TRP A 80 2.60 3.33 6.89
C TRP A 80 2.04 3.25 5.48
N LEU A 81 2.07 4.39 4.79
CA LEU A 81 1.69 4.54 3.41
C LEU A 81 2.52 5.67 2.84
N LYS A 82 3.53 5.34 2.05
CA LYS A 82 4.55 6.30 1.61
C LYS A 82 4.80 6.23 0.13
N ILE A 83 4.93 7.41 -0.49
CA ILE A 83 5.53 7.55 -1.81
C ILE A 83 7.04 7.44 -1.64
N CYS A 84 7.67 6.68 -2.51
CA CYS A 84 9.10 6.47 -2.51
C CYS A 84 9.69 6.90 -3.87
N PRO A 85 10.95 7.34 -3.93
CA PRO A 85 11.66 7.48 -5.20
C PRO A 85 11.78 6.11 -5.91
N SER A 86 11.97 5.06 -5.13
CA SER A 86 11.96 3.66 -5.58
C SER A 86 11.38 2.75 -4.51
N ASN A 87 10.46 1.88 -4.89
CA ASN A 87 10.00 0.80 -4.02
C ASN A 87 10.71 -0.54 -4.30
N ASN A 88 11.74 -0.52 -5.14
CA ASN A 88 12.61 -1.67 -5.44
C ASN A 88 13.96 -1.57 -4.72
N ASP A 89 14.25 -0.47 -4.04
CA ASP A 89 15.48 -0.28 -3.27
C ASP A 89 15.31 -0.86 -1.86
N PRO A 90 16.08 -1.92 -1.49
CA PRO A 90 15.98 -2.54 -0.18
C PRO A 90 16.26 -1.59 0.99
N CYS A 91 17.12 -0.59 0.79
CA CYS A 91 17.45 0.38 1.84
C CYS A 91 16.28 1.33 2.10
N GLN A 92 15.61 1.80 1.04
CA GLN A 92 14.44 2.67 1.17
C GLN A 92 13.25 1.94 1.81
N VAL A 93 12.98 0.71 1.37
CA VAL A 93 11.92 -0.11 1.95
C VAL A 93 12.19 -0.43 3.42
N ALA A 94 13.44 -0.72 3.76
CA ALA A 94 13.88 -0.98 5.12
C ALA A 94 13.75 0.26 6.02
N SER A 95 14.02 1.47 5.52
CA SER A 95 13.86 2.71 6.28
C SER A 95 12.41 2.94 6.72
N LEU A 96 11.44 2.66 5.85
CA LEU A 96 10.02 2.79 6.20
C LEU A 96 9.60 1.84 7.34
N PHE A 97 10.10 0.62 7.30
CA PHE A 97 9.88 -0.34 8.37
C PHE A 97 10.57 0.08 9.67
N TYR A 98 11.84 0.50 9.58
CA TYR A 98 12.62 0.99 10.71
C TYR A 98 11.91 2.16 11.42
N ASP A 99 11.47 3.18 10.68
CA ASP A 99 10.77 4.35 11.21
C ASP A 99 9.45 3.94 11.89
N CYS A 100 8.73 2.98 11.31
CA CYS A 100 7.51 2.46 11.89
C CYS A 100 7.79 1.72 13.21
N VAL A 101 8.80 0.86 13.27
CA VAL A 101 9.22 0.14 14.48
C VAL A 101 9.64 1.12 15.58
N LYS A 102 10.42 2.15 15.22
CA LYS A 102 10.87 3.20 16.13
C LYS A 102 9.68 3.98 16.71
N SER A 103 8.76 4.42 15.85
CA SER A 103 7.57 5.17 16.26
C SER A 103 6.62 4.35 17.12
N ASN A 104 6.47 3.05 16.81
CA ASN A 104 5.61 2.12 17.55
C ASN A 104 6.30 1.58 18.82
N ARG A 105 7.61 1.84 19.01
CA ARG A 105 8.46 1.26 20.06
C ARG A 105 8.36 -0.26 20.13
N GLY A 106 8.28 -0.89 18.97
CA GLY A 106 8.15 -2.33 18.86
C GLY A 106 7.84 -2.81 17.45
N CYS A 107 8.18 -4.05 17.18
CA CYS A 107 7.94 -4.73 15.93
C CYS A 107 6.79 -5.75 16.04
N PRO A 108 6.24 -6.24 14.91
CA PRO A 108 5.26 -7.33 14.95
C PRO A 108 5.91 -8.66 15.33
N SER A 109 5.11 -9.62 15.79
CA SER A 109 5.60 -11.00 15.96
C SER A 109 6.04 -11.60 14.63
N VAL A 110 5.33 -11.30 13.54
CA VAL A 110 5.64 -11.77 12.18
C VAL A 110 5.51 -10.62 11.19
N LEU A 111 6.51 -10.45 10.34
CA LEU A 111 6.45 -9.60 9.16
C LEU A 111 6.17 -10.47 7.93
N ARG A 112 5.19 -10.11 7.12
CA ARG A 112 4.85 -10.83 5.89
C ARG A 112 5.02 -9.95 4.67
N THR A 113 5.80 -10.44 3.71
CA THR A 113 6.03 -9.79 2.41
C THR A 113 5.80 -10.80 1.28
N ASP A 114 5.83 -10.35 0.05
CA ASP A 114 6.04 -11.19 -1.12
C ASP A 114 7.53 -11.60 -1.26
N CYS A 115 7.86 -12.32 -2.34
CA CYS A 115 9.22 -12.81 -2.59
C CYS A 115 10.11 -11.81 -3.32
N GLY A 116 9.82 -10.51 -3.25
CA GLY A 116 10.63 -9.47 -3.87
C GLY A 116 12.00 -9.30 -3.20
N THR A 117 13.01 -8.98 -3.99
CA THR A 117 14.39 -8.79 -3.50
C THR A 117 14.54 -7.53 -2.63
N GLU A 118 13.70 -6.53 -2.84
CA GLU A 118 13.62 -5.30 -2.06
C GLU A 118 13.26 -5.55 -0.58
N ASN A 119 12.63 -6.67 -0.28
CA ASN A 119 12.22 -7.04 1.07
C ASN A 119 13.34 -7.63 1.92
N GLY A 120 14.53 -7.91 1.34
CA GLY A 120 15.61 -8.65 2.01
C GLY A 120 16.14 -7.95 3.27
N THR A 121 16.47 -6.67 3.18
CA THR A 121 16.99 -5.88 4.32
C THR A 121 15.95 -5.74 5.42
N MET A 122 14.73 -5.44 5.09
CA MET A 122 13.61 -5.35 6.03
C MET A 122 13.35 -6.69 6.73
N ALA A 123 13.42 -7.81 5.99
CA ALA A 123 13.29 -9.16 6.54
C ALA A 123 14.40 -9.48 7.54
N ALA A 124 15.64 -9.11 7.22
CA ALA A 124 16.77 -9.28 8.11
C ALA A 124 16.62 -8.46 9.40
N MET A 125 16.19 -7.19 9.28
CA MET A 125 15.87 -6.34 10.44
C MET A 125 14.80 -6.97 11.35
N GLN A 126 13.71 -7.46 10.79
CA GLN A 126 12.66 -8.12 11.56
C GLN A 126 13.18 -9.35 12.30
N CYS A 127 13.97 -10.20 11.64
CA CYS A 127 14.59 -11.37 12.26
C CYS A 127 15.57 -10.96 13.39
N TYR A 128 16.32 -9.88 13.19
CA TYR A 128 17.24 -9.33 14.19
C TYR A 128 16.48 -8.81 15.42
N PHE A 129 15.45 -7.98 15.26
CA PHE A 129 14.63 -7.46 16.36
C PHE A 129 13.95 -8.58 17.17
N ARG A 130 13.69 -9.71 16.53
CA ARG A 130 13.08 -10.89 17.14
C ARG A 130 14.10 -11.97 17.57
N GLY A 131 15.39 -11.68 17.42
CA GLY A 131 16.47 -12.67 17.66
C GLY A 131 16.52 -13.22 19.08
N SER A 132 16.17 -12.41 20.08
CA SER A 132 16.14 -12.80 21.50
C SER A 132 14.78 -13.32 21.98
N GLY A 133 13.77 -13.43 21.11
CA GLY A 133 12.45 -13.92 21.47
C GLY A 133 12.46 -15.42 21.82
N ASN A 134 11.56 -15.82 22.73
CA ASN A 134 11.45 -17.22 23.18
C ASN A 134 10.19 -17.93 22.64
N ASP A 135 9.45 -17.30 21.74
CA ASP A 135 8.24 -17.86 21.15
C ASP A 135 8.52 -18.51 19.77
N ASN A 136 7.54 -19.24 19.26
CA ASN A 136 7.65 -19.97 17.99
C ASN A 136 7.81 -19.07 16.75
N GLN A 137 7.63 -17.75 16.88
CA GLN A 137 7.77 -16.75 15.81
C GLN A 137 9.11 -15.99 15.92
N ALA A 138 9.99 -16.33 16.88
CA ALA A 138 11.25 -15.64 17.09
C ALA A 138 12.32 -16.00 16.03
N GLY A 139 13.33 -15.16 15.93
CA GLY A 139 14.45 -15.35 15.02
C GLY A 139 14.03 -15.40 13.55
N LEU A 140 14.47 -16.40 12.80
CA LEU A 140 14.17 -16.54 11.36
C LEU A 140 12.68 -16.77 11.06
N ASN A 141 11.89 -17.22 12.05
CA ASN A 141 10.45 -17.40 11.89
C ASN A 141 9.67 -16.06 11.95
N ALA A 142 10.32 -14.98 12.33
CA ALA A 142 9.72 -13.66 12.45
C ALA A 142 9.42 -13.00 11.09
N HIS A 143 9.99 -13.54 10.02
CA HIS A 143 9.66 -13.10 8.65
C HIS A 143 9.10 -14.27 7.83
N ARG A 144 8.09 -13.98 7.02
CA ARG A 144 7.46 -14.98 6.14
C ARG A 144 7.31 -14.43 4.74
N TYR A 145 8.01 -15.04 3.80
CA TYR A 145 7.72 -14.85 2.38
C TYR A 145 6.43 -15.57 2.00
N GLY A 146 5.62 -14.95 1.18
CA GLY A 146 4.40 -15.54 0.66
C GLY A 146 4.12 -15.11 -0.76
N SER A 147 3.35 -15.92 -1.50
CA SER A 147 2.79 -15.44 -2.77
C SER A 147 1.79 -14.30 -2.50
N SER A 148 1.61 -13.39 -3.47
CA SER A 148 0.64 -12.28 -3.39
C SER A 148 -0.75 -12.72 -2.87
N PRO A 149 -1.34 -13.88 -3.26
CA PRO A 149 -2.58 -14.36 -2.65
C PRO A 149 -2.48 -14.71 -1.16
N ALA A 150 -1.30 -14.86 -0.60
CA ALA A 150 -1.10 -15.07 0.84
C ALA A 150 -0.99 -13.75 1.61
N ASN A 151 -0.73 -12.63 0.93
CA ASN A 151 -0.64 -11.29 1.50
C ASN A 151 -1.99 -10.53 1.48
N GLN A 152 -3.08 -11.25 1.76
CA GLN A 152 -4.47 -10.84 1.51
C GLN A 152 -4.89 -9.50 2.14
N ARG A 153 -4.29 -9.11 3.28
CA ARG A 153 -4.71 -7.89 4.00
C ARG A 153 -4.32 -6.64 3.23
N ILE A 154 -3.08 -6.56 2.80
CA ILE A 154 -2.58 -5.40 2.05
C ILE A 154 -3.17 -5.38 0.63
N GLU A 155 -3.30 -6.53 -0.03
CA GLU A 155 -3.90 -6.65 -1.35
C GLU A 155 -5.36 -6.16 -1.38
N ARG A 156 -6.12 -6.49 -0.33
CA ARG A 156 -7.48 -5.98 -0.20
C ARG A 156 -7.50 -4.47 0.05
N TRP A 157 -6.53 -3.96 0.82
CA TRP A 157 -6.41 -2.53 1.05
C TRP A 157 -6.06 -1.78 -0.24
N TRP A 158 -5.16 -2.32 -1.07
CA TRP A 158 -4.85 -1.77 -2.40
C TRP A 158 -6.09 -1.72 -3.30
N SER A 159 -6.95 -2.73 -3.24
CA SER A 159 -8.23 -2.70 -3.98
C SER A 159 -9.13 -1.56 -3.52
N PHE A 160 -9.19 -1.28 -2.22
CA PHE A 160 -9.92 -0.14 -1.67
C PHE A 160 -9.31 1.18 -2.17
N TYR A 161 -8.01 1.37 -1.97
CA TYR A 161 -7.29 2.58 -2.39
C TYR A 161 -7.45 2.86 -3.88
N ARG A 162 -7.41 1.81 -4.71
CA ARG A 162 -7.62 1.94 -6.15
C ARG A 162 -8.99 2.50 -6.50
N HIS A 163 -10.04 2.02 -5.85
CA HIS A 163 -11.41 2.49 -6.11
C HIS A 163 -11.67 3.88 -5.56
N ASP A 164 -11.12 4.18 -4.40
CA ASP A 164 -11.39 5.42 -3.69
C ASP A 164 -10.63 6.62 -4.27
N ARG A 165 -9.32 6.46 -4.55
CA ARG A 165 -8.44 7.58 -4.88
C ARG A 165 -7.52 7.35 -6.08
N SER A 166 -6.76 6.25 -6.09
CA SER A 166 -5.64 6.16 -7.03
C SER A 166 -6.08 6.12 -8.50
N THR A 167 -7.31 5.70 -8.80
CA THR A 167 -7.86 5.74 -10.17
C THR A 167 -7.90 7.16 -10.72
N TRP A 168 -8.20 8.16 -9.89
CA TRP A 168 -8.18 9.56 -10.30
C TRP A 168 -6.76 10.02 -10.68
N TRP A 169 -5.78 9.73 -9.83
CA TRP A 169 -4.38 10.08 -10.08
C TRP A 169 -3.80 9.36 -11.30
N ILE A 170 -4.12 8.07 -11.48
CA ILE A 170 -3.72 7.32 -12.66
C ILE A 170 -4.28 7.96 -13.94
N ASN A 171 -5.56 8.29 -13.96
CA ASN A 171 -6.19 8.92 -15.11
C ASN A 171 -5.66 10.34 -15.36
N PHE A 172 -5.39 11.10 -14.30
CA PHE A 172 -4.80 12.43 -14.38
C PHE A 172 -3.42 12.41 -15.05
N PHE A 173 -2.49 11.58 -14.53
CA PHE A 173 -1.15 11.48 -15.12
C PHE A 173 -1.19 10.88 -16.53
N LYS A 174 -2.08 9.93 -16.77
CA LYS A 174 -2.29 9.36 -18.09
C LYS A 174 -2.71 10.43 -19.11
N ASP A 175 -3.66 11.30 -18.75
CA ASP A 175 -4.07 12.43 -19.60
C ASP A 175 -2.90 13.37 -19.89
N LEU A 176 -2.06 13.68 -18.90
CA LEU A 176 -0.88 14.53 -19.10
C LEU A 176 0.12 13.92 -20.09
N VAL A 177 0.34 12.61 -20.03
CA VAL A 177 1.21 11.89 -20.97
C VAL A 177 0.59 11.83 -22.36
N GLU A 178 -0.69 11.49 -22.49
CA GLU A 178 -1.41 11.43 -23.77
C GLU A 178 -1.45 12.80 -24.48
N ARG A 179 -1.48 13.88 -23.72
CA ARG A 179 -1.41 15.26 -24.22
C ARG A 179 0.01 15.78 -24.44
N SER A 180 1.02 14.93 -24.28
CA SER A 180 2.44 15.31 -24.40
C SER A 180 2.86 16.46 -23.47
N ILE A 181 2.17 16.65 -22.34
CA ILE A 181 2.56 17.61 -21.30
C ILE A 181 3.68 17.01 -20.45
N VAL A 182 3.63 15.70 -20.17
CA VAL A 182 4.65 14.94 -19.46
C VAL A 182 5.29 13.96 -20.43
N ASP A 183 6.62 13.99 -20.51
CA ASP A 183 7.42 13.00 -21.23
C ASP A 183 8.06 12.03 -20.24
N THR A 184 7.55 10.80 -20.18
CA THR A 184 8.05 9.76 -19.28
C THR A 184 9.39 9.19 -19.68
N ALA A 185 9.91 9.48 -20.90
CA ALA A 185 11.24 9.10 -21.35
C ALA A 185 12.30 10.15 -20.98
N SER A 186 11.89 11.36 -20.64
CA SER A 186 12.78 12.44 -20.23
C SER A 186 13.03 12.43 -18.72
N GLU A 187 14.27 12.22 -18.29
CA GLU A 187 14.67 12.27 -16.90
C GLU A 187 14.33 13.62 -16.25
N LEU A 188 14.60 14.71 -16.95
CA LEU A 188 14.25 16.08 -16.50
C LEU A 188 12.75 16.20 -16.26
N SER A 189 11.91 15.74 -17.20
CA SER A 189 10.45 15.79 -17.07
C SER A 189 9.99 15.00 -15.85
N MET A 190 10.52 13.79 -15.64
CA MET A 190 10.15 12.93 -14.50
C MET A 190 10.63 13.51 -13.16
N THR A 191 11.81 14.12 -13.11
CA THR A 191 12.32 14.77 -11.90
C THR A 191 11.52 16.03 -11.54
N CYS A 192 11.18 16.85 -12.52
CA CYS A 192 10.26 17.99 -12.32
C CYS A 192 8.89 17.54 -11.85
N LEU A 193 8.35 16.46 -12.44
CA LEU A 193 7.06 15.91 -12.06
C LEU A 193 7.07 15.41 -10.61
N TRP A 194 8.11 14.66 -10.23
CA TRP A 194 8.32 14.21 -8.86
C TRP A 194 8.35 15.37 -7.88
N PHE A 195 9.17 16.37 -8.14
CA PHE A 195 9.27 17.56 -7.30
C PHE A 195 7.92 18.25 -7.09
N CYS A 196 7.16 18.47 -8.16
CA CYS A 196 5.91 19.20 -8.08
C CYS A 196 4.78 18.42 -7.40
N PHE A 197 4.76 17.08 -7.48
CA PHE A 197 3.61 16.30 -7.07
C PHE A 197 3.82 15.42 -5.85
N LYS A 198 5.08 15.12 -5.43
CA LYS A 198 5.36 14.19 -4.33
C LYS A 198 4.63 14.54 -3.03
N ASP A 199 4.69 15.81 -2.63
CA ASP A 199 4.12 16.26 -1.36
C ASP A 199 2.58 16.29 -1.39
N ILE A 200 2.00 16.62 -2.53
CA ILE A 200 0.55 16.61 -2.75
C ILE A 200 0.00 15.19 -2.72
N LEU A 201 0.69 14.26 -3.41
CA LEU A 201 0.34 12.85 -3.40
C LEU A 201 0.53 12.25 -2.00
N GLN A 202 1.60 12.61 -1.28
CA GLN A 202 1.80 12.15 0.08
C GLN A 202 0.72 12.68 1.03
N ALA A 203 0.33 13.94 0.91
CA ALA A 203 -0.76 14.51 1.70
C ALA A 203 -2.11 13.81 1.42
N ASP A 204 -2.39 13.45 0.15
CA ASP A 204 -3.58 12.67 -0.19
C ASP A 204 -3.51 11.25 0.39
N LEU A 205 -2.36 10.59 0.35
CA LEU A 205 -2.14 9.28 0.99
C LEU A 205 -2.32 9.34 2.51
N ASP A 206 -1.78 10.36 3.15
CA ASP A 206 -1.93 10.55 4.62
C ASP A 206 -3.40 10.77 4.98
N HIS A 207 -4.14 11.56 4.20
CA HIS A 207 -5.58 11.75 4.37
C HIS A 207 -6.36 10.43 4.23
N VAL A 208 -6.06 9.63 3.22
CA VAL A 208 -6.70 8.32 3.01
C VAL A 208 -6.38 7.36 4.14
N ARG A 209 -5.11 7.32 4.60
CA ARG A 209 -4.68 6.51 5.75
C ARG A 209 -5.45 6.89 7.01
N ASP A 210 -5.53 8.17 7.32
CA ASP A 210 -6.16 8.66 8.55
C ASP A 210 -7.67 8.42 8.52
N HIS A 211 -8.30 8.65 7.38
CA HIS A 211 -9.71 8.30 7.18
C HIS A 211 -9.95 6.79 7.34
N TRP A 212 -9.10 5.95 6.73
CA TRP A 212 -9.19 4.50 6.87
C TRP A 212 -9.02 4.04 8.31
N ASN A 213 -8.04 4.57 9.02
CA ASN A 213 -7.71 4.15 10.37
C ASN A 213 -8.80 4.53 11.39
N THR A 214 -9.56 5.59 11.11
CA THR A 214 -10.60 6.11 12.01
C THR A 214 -12.03 5.69 11.64
N HIS A 215 -12.28 5.20 10.39
CA HIS A 215 -13.63 4.80 9.99
C HIS A 215 -14.07 3.47 10.62
N TYR A 216 -15.38 3.29 10.80
CA TYR A 216 -15.94 2.05 11.35
C TYR A 216 -16.11 0.99 10.26
N ILE A 217 -15.39 -0.13 10.38
CA ILE A 217 -15.51 -1.29 9.50
C ILE A 217 -16.60 -2.21 10.03
N ARG A 218 -17.63 -2.43 9.22
CA ARG A 218 -18.77 -3.27 9.57
C ARG A 218 -18.40 -4.76 9.56
N LYS A 219 -19.13 -5.56 10.35
CA LYS A 219 -19.03 -7.02 10.32
C LYS A 219 -19.28 -7.53 8.90
N SER A 220 -18.37 -8.35 8.40
CA SER A 220 -18.55 -9.00 7.11
C SER A 220 -19.08 -10.42 7.28
N ARG A 221 -19.52 -11.04 6.15
CA ARG A 221 -19.91 -12.47 6.12
C ARG A 221 -18.73 -13.44 6.33
N HIS A 222 -17.52 -12.93 6.51
CA HIS A 222 -16.28 -13.69 6.59
C HIS A 222 -15.58 -13.53 7.95
N ASP A 223 -16.36 -13.43 9.04
CA ASP A 223 -15.88 -13.37 10.43
C ASP A 223 -14.82 -12.30 10.72
N THR A 224 -14.87 -11.19 9.96
CA THR A 224 -14.04 -10.03 10.29
C THR A 224 -14.61 -9.33 11.52
N ILE A 225 -13.74 -9.03 12.47
CA ILE A 225 -14.08 -8.29 13.67
C ILE A 225 -14.48 -6.86 13.27
N PRO A 226 -15.70 -6.40 13.60
CA PRO A 226 -16.09 -5.02 13.32
C PRO A 226 -15.39 -4.06 14.27
N GLY A 227 -15.21 -2.82 13.86
CA GLY A 227 -14.59 -1.79 14.70
C GLY A 227 -13.78 -0.80 13.86
N ARG A 228 -13.27 0.23 14.50
CA ARG A 228 -12.32 1.15 13.89
C ARG A 228 -10.92 0.55 13.96
N PRO A 229 -10.13 0.61 12.87
CA PRO A 229 -8.76 0.09 12.86
C PRO A 229 -7.90 0.60 14.02
N ASP A 230 -7.93 1.91 14.31
CA ASP A 230 -7.17 2.48 15.42
C ASP A 230 -7.64 1.96 16.80
N GLU A 231 -8.96 1.83 16.98
CA GLU A 231 -9.54 1.31 18.22
C GLU A 231 -9.14 -0.14 18.48
N LEU A 232 -9.22 -0.98 17.43
CA LEU A 232 -8.80 -2.38 17.47
C LEU A 232 -7.28 -2.56 17.64
N PHE A 233 -6.49 -1.56 17.25
CA PHE A 233 -5.04 -1.60 17.33
C PHE A 233 -4.52 -1.14 18.69
N TYR A 234 -5.06 -0.02 19.22
CA TYR A 234 -4.56 0.60 20.44
C TYR A 234 -5.29 0.15 21.71
N LEU A 235 -6.50 -0.39 21.58
CA LEU A 235 -7.37 -0.80 22.69
C LEU A 235 -7.92 -2.23 22.46
N PRO A 236 -7.07 -3.22 22.12
CA PRO A 236 -7.52 -4.57 21.80
C PRO A 236 -8.25 -5.23 22.98
N GLU A 237 -7.90 -4.90 24.21
CA GLU A 237 -8.50 -5.39 25.44
C GLU A 237 -9.99 -5.10 25.56
N ASN A 238 -10.47 -4.01 24.95
CA ASN A 238 -11.90 -3.70 24.91
C ASN A 238 -12.72 -4.77 24.15
N GLY A 239 -12.06 -5.49 23.24
CA GLY A 239 -12.62 -6.62 22.50
C GLY A 239 -12.24 -7.99 23.06
N GLY A 240 -11.50 -8.04 24.18
CA GLY A 240 -10.99 -9.28 24.77
C GLY A 240 -9.80 -9.88 24.00
N PHE A 241 -9.03 -9.06 23.27
CA PHE A 241 -7.84 -9.44 22.51
C PHE A 241 -6.57 -8.95 23.19
N GLU A 242 -5.46 -9.61 22.88
CA GLU A 242 -4.13 -9.24 23.38
C GLU A 242 -3.32 -8.53 22.28
N ASP A 243 -2.45 -7.61 22.68
CA ASP A 243 -1.46 -6.99 21.80
C ASP A 243 -0.22 -7.89 21.69
N PHE A 244 0.15 -8.26 20.49
CA PHE A 244 1.31 -9.10 20.16
C PHE A 244 2.55 -8.27 19.80
N LYS A 245 2.58 -7.00 20.16
CA LYS A 245 3.73 -6.14 19.96
C LYS A 245 4.97 -6.67 20.69
N CYS A 246 6.04 -6.86 19.95
CA CYS A 246 7.32 -7.24 20.51
C CYS A 246 8.15 -5.97 20.78
N PRO A 247 8.39 -5.64 22.06
CA PRO A 247 9.15 -4.45 22.39
C PRO A 247 10.54 -4.48 21.76
N VAL A 248 10.98 -3.37 21.21
CA VAL A 248 12.33 -3.19 20.68
C VAL A 248 12.99 -2.12 21.54
N THR A 249 14.17 -2.43 22.08
CA THR A 249 14.94 -1.46 22.91
C THR A 249 15.40 -0.29 22.05
N GLU A 250 15.54 0.89 22.63
CA GLU A 250 15.93 2.10 21.90
C GLU A 250 17.30 1.97 21.18
N GLN A 251 18.20 1.13 21.69
CA GLN A 251 19.52 0.89 21.09
C GLN A 251 19.46 -0.01 19.84
N LEU A 252 18.53 -0.98 19.78
CA LEU A 252 18.42 -1.88 18.64
C LEU A 252 18.06 -1.15 17.32
N PRO A 253 17.11 -0.19 17.30
CA PRO A 253 16.86 0.57 16.09
C PRO A 253 18.06 1.36 15.58
N ASP A 254 18.89 1.94 16.46
CA ASP A 254 20.04 2.73 16.05
C ASP A 254 21.12 1.87 15.39
N ASP A 255 21.32 0.62 15.83
CA ASP A 255 22.22 -0.34 15.20
C ASP A 255 21.79 -0.67 13.74
N MET A 256 20.51 -0.57 13.45
CA MET A 256 19.96 -0.86 12.13
C MET A 256 19.88 0.36 11.20
N ALA A 257 20.02 1.57 11.72
CA ALA A 257 19.96 2.80 10.94
C ALA A 257 20.99 2.85 9.79
N VAL A 258 22.13 2.19 9.97
CA VAL A 258 23.21 2.09 8.96
C VAL A 258 22.72 1.38 7.68
N TYR A 259 21.73 0.50 7.78
CA TYR A 259 21.15 -0.23 6.63
C TYR A 259 19.98 0.49 5.98
N CYS A 260 19.55 1.63 6.57
CA CYS A 260 18.58 2.51 5.99
C CYS A 260 19.29 3.48 5.05
N GLY A 261 18.84 3.58 3.81
CA GLY A 261 19.38 4.58 2.90
C GLY A 261 19.19 5.97 3.50
N SER A 262 20.25 6.79 3.49
CA SER A 262 20.09 8.21 3.75
C SER A 262 19.22 8.80 2.64
N VAL A 263 18.12 9.45 3.01
CA VAL A 263 17.27 10.20 2.08
C VAL A 263 17.93 11.52 1.64
N GLU A 264 19.14 11.76 2.11
CA GLU A 264 19.99 12.87 1.69
C GLU A 264 20.64 12.53 0.34
N ASP A 265 19.84 12.49 -0.71
CA ASP A 265 20.34 12.94 -1.99
C ASP A 265 20.60 14.44 -1.82
N GLU A 266 21.87 14.80 -1.72
CA GLU A 266 22.37 16.13 -2.08
C GLU A 266 21.99 16.35 -3.55
N ASN A 267 20.73 16.65 -3.75
CA ASN A 267 20.18 16.69 -5.09
C ASN A 267 20.45 18.09 -5.62
N ILE A 268 21.52 18.23 -6.41
CA ILE A 268 21.82 19.43 -7.21
C ILE A 268 20.54 19.96 -7.89
N PHE A 269 19.62 19.05 -8.22
CA PHE A 269 18.33 19.40 -8.76
C PHE A 269 17.44 20.12 -7.74
N LEU A 270 17.44 19.74 -6.46
CA LEU A 270 16.70 20.47 -5.41
C LEU A 270 17.23 21.89 -5.22
N GLU A 271 18.53 22.06 -5.23
CA GLU A 271 19.16 23.38 -5.17
C GLU A 271 18.77 24.22 -6.39
N TYR A 272 18.83 23.64 -7.58
CA TYR A 272 18.41 24.30 -8.81
C TYR A 272 16.95 24.72 -8.77
N VAL A 273 16.05 23.84 -8.35
CA VAL A 273 14.62 24.15 -8.29
C VAL A 273 14.33 25.21 -7.23
N ASN A 274 14.96 25.14 -6.07
CA ASN A 274 14.80 26.17 -5.03
C ASN A 274 15.30 27.53 -5.55
N TYR A 275 16.45 27.56 -6.22
CA TYR A 275 16.95 28.75 -6.90
C TYR A 275 15.92 29.32 -7.92
N VAL A 276 15.31 28.46 -8.74
CA VAL A 276 14.28 28.87 -9.72
C VAL A 276 13.04 29.41 -9.02
N LEU A 277 12.57 28.76 -7.94
CA LEU A 277 11.43 29.20 -7.16
C LEU A 277 11.65 30.59 -6.56
N GLU A 278 12.82 30.82 -5.96
CA GLU A 278 13.18 32.13 -5.38
C GLU A 278 13.27 33.23 -6.45
N ASN A 279 13.98 32.96 -7.56
CA ASN A 279 14.16 33.95 -8.62
C ASN A 279 12.87 34.31 -9.39
N LEU A 280 11.95 33.37 -9.51
CA LEU A 280 10.67 33.57 -10.17
C LEU A 280 9.55 33.95 -9.18
N ASN A 281 9.87 34.09 -7.90
CA ASN A 281 8.91 34.34 -6.81
C ASN A 281 7.73 33.35 -6.84
N LEU A 282 8.04 32.06 -7.03
CA LEU A 282 7.10 30.96 -7.05
C LEU A 282 7.08 30.27 -5.68
N HIS A 283 5.94 29.65 -5.33
CA HIS A 283 5.77 28.96 -4.07
C HIS A 283 5.60 27.45 -4.31
N HIS A 284 5.90 26.65 -3.29
CA HIS A 284 5.58 25.23 -3.30
C HIS A 284 4.07 25.03 -3.47
N PRO A 285 3.65 24.12 -4.35
CA PRO A 285 2.24 23.91 -4.65
C PRO A 285 1.50 23.27 -3.48
N THR A 286 0.28 23.71 -3.24
CA THR A 286 -0.60 23.16 -2.19
C THR A 286 -1.70 22.25 -2.75
N ASN A 287 -1.87 22.26 -4.07
CA ASN A 287 -2.87 21.46 -4.76
C ASN A 287 -2.39 21.06 -6.17
N TRP A 288 -3.07 20.11 -6.78
CA TRP A 288 -2.68 19.56 -8.07
C TRP A 288 -2.68 20.58 -9.22
N ARG A 289 -3.51 21.65 -9.16
CA ARG A 289 -3.54 22.70 -10.20
C ARG A 289 -2.28 23.55 -10.13
N GLU A 290 -1.90 23.94 -8.93
CA GLU A 290 -0.66 24.69 -8.70
C GLU A 290 0.56 23.84 -9.07
N ALA A 291 0.54 22.53 -8.74
CA ALA A 291 1.61 21.60 -9.11
C ALA A 291 1.77 21.47 -10.62
N LEU A 292 0.66 21.38 -11.36
CA LEU A 292 0.69 21.34 -12.82
C LEU A 292 1.22 22.65 -13.42
N ALA A 293 0.79 23.78 -12.88
CA ALA A 293 1.28 25.09 -13.33
C ALA A 293 2.77 25.26 -13.07
N LEU A 294 3.25 24.85 -11.88
CA LEU A 294 4.67 24.87 -11.54
C LEU A 294 5.47 23.94 -12.46
N PHE A 295 4.99 22.71 -12.67
CA PHE A 295 5.63 21.75 -13.59
C PHE A 295 5.80 22.35 -14.99
N GLN A 296 4.74 22.91 -15.57
CA GLN A 296 4.80 23.54 -16.88
C GLN A 296 5.79 24.70 -16.91
N ARG A 297 5.87 25.49 -15.83
CA ARG A 297 6.81 26.60 -15.72
C ARG A 297 8.26 26.12 -15.65
N LEU A 298 8.55 25.10 -14.84
CA LEU A 298 9.88 24.50 -14.75
C LEU A 298 10.35 23.94 -16.11
N MET A 299 9.46 23.26 -16.83
CA MET A 299 9.76 22.73 -18.16
C MET A 299 10.01 23.83 -19.21
N GLN A 300 9.39 25.00 -19.07
CA GLN A 300 9.67 26.16 -19.94
C GLN A 300 11.03 26.83 -19.67
N VAL A 301 11.45 26.87 -18.40
CA VAL A 301 12.73 27.49 -18.00
C VAL A 301 13.92 26.58 -18.34
N ALA A 302 13.70 25.28 -18.38
CA ALA A 302 14.73 24.29 -18.68
C ALA A 302 15.00 24.07 -20.19
N GLN A 303 14.20 24.68 -21.07
CA GLN A 303 14.39 24.73 -22.53
C GLN A 303 15.20 25.97 -22.93
#